data_c64f719577befadb065d25a6b0376f52
#
_entry.id   c64f719577befadb065d25a6b0376f52
#
_cell.length_a   1.000
_cell.length_b   1.000
_cell.length_c   1.000
_cell.angle_alpha   90.00
_cell.angle_beta   90.00
_cell.angle_gamma   90.00
#
_symmetry.space_group_name_H-M   'P 1'
#
loop_
_entity.id
_entity.type
_entity.pdbx_description
1 polymer ?
#
loop_
_entity_poly.entity_id
_entity_poly.type
_entity_poly.pdbx_seq_one_letter_code
_entity_poly.pdbx_strand_id
1 'polypeptide(L)'
;MPANVTEWDARHREAAQNSPTEPASIVSEWLPMLPNGPALDLACGTGRHTLLLAAQGLSVTAIDWSKAALDILEDRARKAKLRLCREDSAGLTNSPARGIRLVLANLEETRLPPTSFSLILCLQYLQRFIFSQLVSALQPGGVLLFETFTRAQLNYAGGPRNPAYLLEPGELRTAFPELHILFYRELNAGQGIASLVAQKRVQDG
;
A
#
# COMPACT_ATOMS: atom_id res chain seq x y z
N MET A 1 11.06 -3.80 -19.88
CA MET A 1 11.13 -2.41 -19.41
C MET A 1 10.16 -2.29 -18.25
N PRO A 2 10.49 -1.61 -17.16
CA PRO A 2 9.49 -1.27 -16.15
C PRO A 2 8.38 -0.45 -16.81
N ALA A 3 7.12 -0.64 -16.38
CA ALA A 3 6.01 0.15 -16.89
C ALA A 3 6.26 1.63 -16.53
N ASN A 4 6.03 2.51 -17.47
CA ASN A 4 6.14 3.96 -17.24
C ASN A 4 4.80 4.53 -16.74
N VAL A 5 4.79 5.80 -16.30
CA VAL A 5 3.60 6.45 -15.78
C VAL A 5 2.43 6.45 -16.77
N THR A 6 2.74 6.63 -18.07
CA THR A 6 1.72 6.64 -19.13
C THR A 6 1.00 5.29 -19.27
N GLU A 7 1.76 4.18 -19.13
CA GLU A 7 1.18 2.83 -19.15
C GLU A 7 0.30 2.56 -17.93
N TRP A 8 0.71 3.02 -16.74
CA TRP A 8 -0.12 2.93 -15.54
C TRP A 8 -1.38 3.77 -15.65
N ASP A 9 -1.27 5.02 -16.14
CA ASP A 9 -2.42 5.87 -16.39
C ASP A 9 -3.42 5.23 -17.36
N ALA A 10 -2.93 4.62 -18.46
CA ALA A 10 -3.77 3.92 -19.42
C ALA A 10 -4.49 2.73 -18.76
N ARG A 11 -3.76 1.88 -18.02
CA ARG A 11 -4.33 0.74 -17.30
C ARG A 11 -5.42 1.17 -16.30
N HIS A 12 -5.18 2.24 -15.54
CA HIS A 12 -6.18 2.72 -14.58
C HIS A 12 -7.40 3.31 -15.26
N ARG A 13 -7.27 4.00 -16.40
CA ARG A 13 -8.43 4.48 -17.18
C ARG A 13 -9.24 3.34 -17.76
N GLU A 14 -8.60 2.34 -18.35
CA GLU A 14 -9.26 1.15 -18.89
C GLU A 14 -9.96 0.34 -17.79
N ALA A 15 -9.30 0.18 -16.65
CA ALA A 15 -9.83 -0.53 -15.51
C ALA A 15 -10.83 0.27 -14.68
N ALA A 16 -11.06 1.56 -14.97
CA ALA A 16 -11.84 2.47 -14.12
C ALA A 16 -13.23 1.93 -13.75
N GLN A 17 -13.90 1.25 -14.70
CA GLN A 17 -15.22 0.64 -14.50
C GLN A 17 -15.17 -0.73 -13.83
N ASN A 18 -14.04 -1.44 -13.96
CA ASN A 18 -13.85 -2.82 -13.50
C ASN A 18 -12.80 -2.95 -12.38
N SER A 19 -12.26 -1.83 -11.89
CA SER A 19 -11.31 -1.86 -10.76
C SER A 19 -11.98 -2.45 -9.53
N PRO A 20 -11.33 -3.41 -8.85
CA PRO A 20 -11.86 -3.96 -7.61
C PRO A 20 -12.20 -2.84 -6.63
N THR A 21 -13.42 -2.86 -6.12
CA THR A 21 -13.88 -1.95 -5.05
C THR A 21 -13.71 -2.60 -3.69
N GLU A 22 -13.76 -3.93 -3.66
CA GLU A 22 -13.57 -4.69 -2.44
C GLU A 22 -12.11 -4.68 -2.00
N PRO A 23 -11.83 -4.45 -0.71
CA PRO A 23 -10.49 -4.55 -0.17
C PRO A 23 -9.93 -5.97 -0.31
N ALA A 24 -8.60 -6.10 -0.33
CA ALA A 24 -7.97 -7.40 -0.27
C ALA A 24 -8.35 -8.12 1.04
N SER A 25 -8.53 -9.45 0.97
CA SER A 25 -9.00 -10.25 2.11
C SER A 25 -8.15 -10.03 3.36
N ILE A 26 -6.83 -9.98 3.20
CA ILE A 26 -5.90 -9.73 4.31
C ILE A 26 -6.18 -8.39 5.02
N VAL A 27 -6.58 -7.33 4.30
CA VAL A 27 -6.92 -6.05 4.91
C VAL A 27 -8.21 -6.16 5.71
N SER A 28 -9.23 -6.83 5.15
CA SER A 28 -10.51 -7.06 5.85
C SER A 28 -10.35 -7.94 7.08
N GLU A 29 -9.55 -9.01 6.98
CA GLU A 29 -9.25 -9.93 8.08
C GLU A 29 -8.57 -9.23 9.25
N TRP A 30 -7.64 -8.32 8.96
CA TRP A 30 -6.84 -7.63 9.97
C TRP A 30 -7.43 -6.29 10.44
N LEU A 31 -8.41 -5.75 9.72
CA LEU A 31 -8.99 -4.42 10.00
C LEU A 31 -9.31 -4.17 11.49
N PRO A 32 -9.93 -5.11 12.25
CA PRO A 32 -10.24 -4.89 13.66
C PRO A 32 -9.01 -4.77 14.57
N MET A 33 -7.86 -5.25 14.12
CA MET A 33 -6.60 -5.30 14.88
C MET A 33 -5.60 -4.23 14.43
N LEU A 34 -5.92 -3.48 13.36
CA LEU A 34 -5.03 -2.43 12.86
C LEU A 34 -5.00 -1.24 13.83
N PRO A 35 -3.83 -0.62 14.02
CA PRO A 35 -3.70 0.52 14.91
C PRO A 35 -4.48 1.73 14.39
N ASN A 36 -5.06 2.49 15.32
CA ASN A 36 -5.59 3.81 15.00
C ASN A 36 -4.44 4.82 14.88
N GLY A 37 -4.58 5.76 13.94
CA GLY A 37 -3.61 6.84 13.77
C GLY A 37 -3.29 7.12 12.31
N PRO A 38 -2.16 7.80 12.03
CA PRO A 38 -1.75 8.08 10.66
C PRO A 38 -1.45 6.81 9.88
N ALA A 39 -2.13 6.64 8.75
CA ALA A 39 -1.95 5.51 7.84
C ALA A 39 -1.33 5.95 6.51
N LEU A 40 -0.50 5.10 5.93
CA LEU A 40 0.01 5.22 4.57
C LEU A 40 -0.56 4.10 3.71
N ASP A 41 -1.18 4.45 2.59
CA ASP A 41 -1.53 3.52 1.51
C ASP A 41 -0.58 3.77 0.33
N LEU A 42 0.41 2.92 0.20
CA LEU A 42 1.51 3.08 -0.73
C LEU A 42 1.23 2.35 -2.04
N ALA A 43 1.35 3.03 -3.18
CA ALA A 43 0.87 2.61 -4.49
C ALA A 43 -0.64 2.29 -4.43
N CYS A 44 -1.41 3.26 -3.93
CA CYS A 44 -2.81 3.10 -3.55
C CYS A 44 -3.75 2.79 -4.73
N GLY A 45 -3.32 3.01 -5.97
CA GLY A 45 -4.14 2.85 -7.17
C GLY A 45 -5.43 3.68 -7.07
N THR A 46 -6.56 3.06 -7.40
CA THR A 46 -7.88 3.71 -7.33
C THR A 46 -8.50 3.74 -5.92
N GLY A 47 -7.72 3.39 -4.89
CA GLY A 47 -7.97 3.72 -3.49
C GLY A 47 -8.95 2.82 -2.74
N ARG A 48 -9.13 1.55 -3.12
CA ARG A 48 -10.06 0.65 -2.41
C ARG A 48 -9.74 0.51 -0.92
N HIS A 49 -8.45 0.47 -0.55
CA HIS A 49 -8.00 0.39 0.83
C HIS A 49 -8.00 1.76 1.52
N THR A 50 -7.56 2.80 0.79
CA THR A 50 -7.63 4.19 1.26
C THR A 50 -9.04 4.56 1.72
N LEU A 51 -10.06 4.26 0.89
CA LEU A 51 -11.46 4.57 1.19
C LEU A 51 -11.96 3.79 2.41
N LEU A 52 -11.60 2.51 2.51
CA LEU A 52 -11.94 1.68 3.66
C LEU A 52 -11.37 2.28 4.95
N LEU A 53 -10.06 2.56 4.99
CA LEU A 53 -9.40 3.10 6.18
C LEU A 53 -9.96 4.47 6.56
N ALA A 54 -10.19 5.35 5.58
CA ALA A 54 -10.78 6.66 5.83
C ALA A 54 -12.22 6.57 6.36
N ALA A 55 -13.02 5.62 5.88
CA ALA A 55 -14.36 5.34 6.40
C ALA A 55 -14.35 4.84 7.86
N GLN A 56 -13.26 4.18 8.29
CA GLN A 56 -13.02 3.82 9.69
C GLN A 56 -12.51 5.01 10.54
N GLY A 57 -12.37 6.19 9.94
CA GLY A 57 -11.94 7.41 10.64
C GLY A 57 -10.42 7.61 10.73
N LEU A 58 -9.63 6.80 10.05
CA LEU A 58 -8.19 6.99 10.00
C LEU A 58 -7.82 8.21 9.14
N SER A 59 -6.67 8.79 9.44
CA SER A 59 -6.00 9.79 8.62
C SER A 59 -5.09 9.06 7.62
N VAL A 60 -5.44 9.08 6.33
CA VAL A 60 -4.77 8.27 5.31
C VAL A 60 -4.00 9.14 4.32
N THR A 61 -2.69 8.93 4.23
CA THR A 61 -1.88 9.42 3.11
C THR A 61 -1.87 8.35 2.02
N ALA A 62 -2.43 8.67 0.87
CA ALA A 62 -2.53 7.80 -0.29
C ALA A 62 -1.56 8.29 -1.37
N ILE A 63 -0.56 7.48 -1.70
CA ILE A 63 0.48 7.81 -2.68
C ILE A 63 0.34 6.92 -3.90
N ASP A 64 0.34 7.52 -5.08
CA ASP A 64 0.46 6.79 -6.34
C ASP A 64 1.21 7.63 -7.38
N TRP A 65 1.83 6.98 -8.35
CA TRP A 65 2.48 7.64 -9.48
C TRP A 65 1.48 8.00 -10.59
N SER A 66 0.36 7.29 -10.67
CA SER A 66 -0.67 7.51 -11.68
C SER A 66 -1.62 8.63 -11.28
N LYS A 67 -1.58 9.71 -12.05
CA LYS A 67 -2.57 10.78 -11.90
C LYS A 67 -4.00 10.26 -12.14
N ALA A 68 -4.17 9.38 -13.13
CA ALA A 68 -5.49 8.81 -13.45
C ALA A 68 -6.05 7.98 -12.28
N ALA A 69 -5.21 7.22 -11.58
CA ALA A 69 -5.63 6.47 -10.40
C ALA A 69 -6.09 7.41 -9.28
N LEU A 70 -5.32 8.47 -9.00
CA LEU A 70 -5.66 9.43 -7.96
C LEU A 70 -6.92 10.25 -8.31
N ASP A 71 -7.15 10.59 -9.57
CA ASP A 71 -8.38 11.26 -10.01
C ASP A 71 -9.62 10.37 -9.76
N ILE A 72 -9.51 9.07 -10.03
CA ILE A 72 -10.58 8.09 -9.72
C ILE A 72 -10.80 7.96 -8.21
N LEU A 73 -9.72 7.90 -7.42
CA LEU A 73 -9.81 7.86 -5.97
C LEU A 73 -10.49 9.12 -5.42
N GLU A 74 -10.11 10.29 -5.93
CA GLU A 74 -10.72 11.56 -5.54
C GLU A 74 -12.22 11.57 -5.79
N ASP A 75 -12.68 11.14 -6.97
CA ASP A 75 -14.10 11.05 -7.32
C ASP A 75 -14.85 10.08 -6.40
N ARG A 76 -14.24 8.93 -6.10
CA ARG A 76 -14.81 7.94 -5.18
C ARG A 76 -14.93 8.50 -3.75
N ALA A 77 -13.90 9.18 -3.26
CA ALA A 77 -13.88 9.79 -1.93
C ALA A 77 -14.95 10.88 -1.81
N ARG A 78 -15.12 11.73 -2.83
CA ARG A 78 -16.18 12.75 -2.87
C ARG A 78 -17.57 12.13 -2.85
N LYS A 79 -17.82 11.08 -3.64
CA LYS A 79 -19.09 10.33 -3.64
C LYS A 79 -19.38 9.71 -2.27
N ALA A 80 -18.36 9.23 -1.57
CA ALA A 80 -18.45 8.70 -0.21
C ALA A 80 -18.51 9.81 0.87
N LYS A 81 -18.48 11.10 0.50
CA LYS A 81 -18.46 12.26 1.40
C LYS A 81 -17.30 12.25 2.40
N LEU A 82 -16.17 11.66 2.01
CA LEU A 82 -14.94 11.66 2.80
C LEU A 82 -14.19 12.99 2.59
N ARG A 83 -13.56 13.48 3.65
CA ARG A 83 -12.67 14.65 3.56
C ARG A 83 -11.42 14.26 2.79
N LEU A 84 -11.00 15.12 1.87
CA LEU A 84 -9.76 14.92 1.12
C LEU A 84 -9.06 16.25 0.84
N CYS A 85 -7.74 16.17 0.72
CA CYS A 85 -6.89 17.21 0.15
C CYS A 85 -5.92 16.56 -0.84
N ARG A 86 -5.50 17.32 -1.85
CA ARG A 86 -4.48 16.90 -2.81
C ARG A 86 -3.26 17.78 -2.63
N GLU A 87 -2.10 17.16 -2.56
CA GLU A 87 -0.82 17.86 -2.45
C GLU A 87 0.16 17.35 -3.50
N ASP A 88 0.87 18.27 -4.12
CA ASP A 88 2.03 17.92 -4.94
C ASP A 88 3.19 17.56 -4.01
N SER A 89 4.03 16.63 -4.41
CA SER A 89 5.03 15.85 -3.66
C SER A 89 6.00 16.59 -2.71
N ALA A 90 5.87 17.88 -2.52
CA ALA A 90 6.86 18.72 -1.84
C ALA A 90 6.89 18.60 -0.30
N GLY A 91 6.20 17.67 0.32
CA GLY A 91 6.31 17.50 1.76
C GLY A 91 5.33 16.48 2.30
N LEU A 92 5.78 15.24 2.46
CA LEU A 92 5.08 14.22 3.26
C LEU A 92 5.17 14.54 4.76
N THR A 93 4.89 15.79 5.14
CA THR A 93 4.93 16.22 6.53
C THR A 93 3.53 16.21 7.09
N ASN A 94 3.33 15.47 8.16
CA ASN A 94 2.13 15.42 9.00
C ASN A 94 0.80 15.19 8.27
N SER A 95 0.23 14.02 8.48
CA SER A 95 -1.10 13.63 8.04
C SER A 95 -2.16 14.66 8.45
N PRO A 96 -3.16 14.96 7.61
CA PRO A 96 -4.29 15.78 8.03
C PRO A 96 -4.95 15.17 9.28
N ALA A 97 -5.55 15.99 10.11
CA ALA A 97 -6.14 15.53 11.37
C ALA A 97 -7.21 14.43 11.21
N ARG A 98 -7.85 14.32 10.06
CA ARG A 98 -8.74 13.22 9.60
C ARG A 98 -8.98 13.36 8.11
N GLY A 99 -9.13 12.24 7.41
CA GLY A 99 -9.46 12.20 5.99
C GLY A 99 -8.34 11.66 5.11
N ILE A 100 -8.42 11.94 3.82
CA ILE A 100 -7.50 11.41 2.81
C ILE A 100 -6.62 12.54 2.30
N ARG A 101 -5.32 12.30 2.28
CA ARG A 101 -4.32 13.12 1.60
C ARG A 101 -3.85 12.38 0.37
N LEU A 102 -4.11 12.94 -0.81
CA LEU A 102 -3.66 12.40 -2.09
C LEU A 102 -2.31 12.99 -2.46
N VAL A 103 -1.34 12.14 -2.74
CA VAL A 103 0.02 12.52 -3.12
C VAL A 103 0.38 11.89 -4.46
N LEU A 104 0.57 12.71 -5.48
CA LEU A 104 1.10 12.28 -6.77
C LEU A 104 2.62 12.26 -6.69
N ALA A 105 3.21 11.07 -6.64
CA ALA A 105 4.65 10.94 -6.49
C ALA A 105 5.21 9.67 -7.12
N ASN A 106 6.42 9.78 -7.67
CA ASN A 106 7.22 8.62 -8.05
C ASN A 106 7.87 8.02 -6.81
N LEU A 107 7.49 6.81 -6.44
CA LEU A 107 8.03 6.13 -5.26
C LEU A 107 9.53 5.80 -5.38
N GLU A 108 10.09 5.80 -6.59
CA GLU A 108 11.53 5.64 -6.79
C GLU A 108 12.33 6.87 -6.36
N GLU A 109 11.70 8.04 -6.36
CA GLU A 109 12.32 9.33 -6.01
C GLU A 109 11.85 9.86 -4.65
N THR A 110 10.75 9.32 -4.14
CA THR A 110 10.12 9.79 -2.91
C THR A 110 10.85 9.25 -1.68
N ARG A 111 11.00 10.11 -0.67
CA ARG A 111 11.47 9.71 0.67
C ARG A 111 10.31 9.73 1.65
N LEU A 112 10.09 8.60 2.30
CA LEU A 112 9.08 8.50 3.35
C LEU A 112 9.61 9.16 4.64
N PRO A 113 8.81 10.00 5.31
CA PRO A 113 9.23 10.62 6.56
C PRO A 113 9.37 9.53 7.65
N PRO A 114 10.46 9.55 8.43
CA PRO A 114 10.65 8.56 9.48
C PRO A 114 9.62 8.71 10.60
N THR A 115 9.28 7.60 11.25
CA THR A 115 8.45 7.55 12.47
C THR A 115 7.11 8.31 12.32
N SER A 116 6.48 8.23 11.15
CA SER A 116 5.32 9.05 10.82
C SER A 116 4.00 8.28 10.79
N PHE A 117 4.04 6.96 10.59
CA PHE A 117 2.83 6.17 10.37
C PHE A 117 2.67 5.07 11.42
N SER A 118 1.47 4.96 11.94
CA SER A 118 1.07 3.82 12.78
C SER A 118 0.67 2.59 11.94
N LEU A 119 0.26 2.81 10.69
CA LEU A 119 -0.11 1.77 9.74
C LEU A 119 0.48 2.08 8.37
N ILE A 120 1.11 1.08 7.74
CA ILE A 120 1.51 1.15 6.33
C ILE A 120 0.88 -0.03 5.60
N LEU A 121 0.14 0.26 4.53
CA LEU A 121 -0.30 -0.71 3.54
C LEU A 121 0.59 -0.63 2.30
N CYS A 122 1.07 -1.77 1.82
CA CYS A 122 1.77 -1.91 0.56
C CYS A 122 1.25 -3.17 -0.15
N LEU A 123 0.29 -2.97 -1.06
CA LEU A 123 -0.43 -4.08 -1.68
C LEU A 123 -0.27 -4.08 -3.19
N GLN A 124 0.06 -5.25 -3.73
CA GLN A 124 0.28 -5.47 -5.17
C GLN A 124 1.37 -4.55 -5.78
N TYR A 125 2.31 -4.12 -4.96
CA TYR A 125 3.45 -3.32 -5.35
C TYR A 125 4.73 -3.97 -4.80
N LEU A 126 5.79 -4.01 -5.60
CA LEU A 126 7.09 -4.55 -5.21
C LEU A 126 8.22 -3.69 -5.73
N GLN A 127 8.90 -3.04 -4.79
CA GLN A 127 10.18 -2.38 -4.99
C GLN A 127 11.05 -2.62 -3.76
N ARG A 128 12.09 -3.44 -3.92
CA ARG A 128 12.90 -3.90 -2.77
C ARG A 128 13.66 -2.78 -2.07
N PHE A 129 14.08 -1.75 -2.81
CA PHE A 129 14.80 -0.60 -2.23
C PHE A 129 13.94 0.23 -1.26
N ILE A 130 12.60 0.09 -1.30
CA ILE A 130 11.74 0.84 -0.37
C ILE A 130 11.60 0.14 1.00
N PHE A 131 12.01 -1.11 1.14
CA PHE A 131 11.77 -1.90 2.36
C PHE A 131 12.32 -1.23 3.62
N SER A 132 13.57 -0.74 3.57
CA SER A 132 14.15 -0.01 4.70
C SER A 132 13.43 1.30 5.01
N GLN A 133 12.87 1.96 4.00
CA GLN A 133 12.08 3.17 4.20
C GLN A 133 10.74 2.87 4.87
N LEU A 134 10.09 1.75 4.54
CA LEU A 134 8.85 1.31 5.21
C LEU A 134 9.10 1.09 6.71
N VAL A 135 10.18 0.39 7.06
CA VAL A 135 10.57 0.18 8.47
C VAL A 135 10.86 1.50 9.18
N SER A 136 11.62 2.39 8.53
CA SER A 136 11.94 3.71 9.08
C SER A 136 10.69 4.57 9.30
N ALA A 137 9.75 4.55 8.36
CA ALA A 137 8.54 5.37 8.38
C ALA A 137 7.51 4.91 9.44
N LEU A 138 7.58 3.65 9.88
CA LEU A 138 6.73 3.16 10.96
C LEU A 138 7.09 3.80 12.31
N GLN A 139 6.09 4.20 13.06
CA GLN A 139 6.18 4.53 14.48
C GLN A 139 6.54 3.28 15.31
N PRO A 140 7.15 3.40 16.50
CA PRO A 140 7.21 2.27 17.45
C PRO A 140 5.81 1.70 17.70
N GLY A 141 5.67 0.37 17.62
CA GLY A 141 4.36 -0.31 17.69
C GLY A 141 3.54 -0.26 16.40
N GLY A 142 3.97 0.49 15.38
CA GLY A 142 3.29 0.59 14.09
C GLY A 142 3.32 -0.72 13.31
N VAL A 143 2.33 -0.91 12.44
CA VAL A 143 2.07 -2.15 11.70
C VAL A 143 2.30 -1.94 10.20
N LEU A 144 3.04 -2.84 9.59
CA LEU A 144 3.16 -3.03 8.15
C LEU A 144 2.24 -4.18 7.72
N LEU A 145 1.37 -3.92 6.76
CA LEU A 145 0.62 -4.93 6.03
C LEU A 145 1.10 -4.93 4.58
N PHE A 146 1.76 -6.00 4.18
CA PHE A 146 2.37 -6.14 2.87
C PHE A 146 1.81 -7.38 2.16
N GLU A 147 1.34 -7.21 0.92
CA GLU A 147 0.91 -8.35 0.11
C GLU A 147 1.26 -8.11 -1.36
N THR A 148 1.96 -9.04 -1.99
CA THR A 148 2.23 -8.96 -3.41
C THR A 148 2.45 -10.34 -4.03
N PHE A 149 2.65 -10.35 -5.34
CA PHE A 149 2.78 -11.57 -6.13
C PHE A 149 4.14 -12.25 -5.91
N THR A 150 4.10 -13.59 -5.89
CA THR A 150 5.28 -14.46 -5.91
C THR A 150 5.50 -15.03 -7.31
N ARG A 151 6.64 -15.70 -7.53
CA ARG A 151 6.88 -16.42 -8.79
C ARG A 151 5.84 -17.47 -9.13
N ALA A 152 5.14 -18.01 -8.13
CA ALA A 152 4.03 -18.94 -8.38
C ALA A 152 2.91 -18.32 -9.23
N GLN A 153 2.79 -16.97 -9.25
CA GLN A 153 1.81 -16.27 -10.11
C GLN A 153 2.01 -16.53 -11.61
N LEU A 154 3.20 -16.91 -12.03
CA LEU A 154 3.47 -17.25 -13.43
C LEU A 154 2.66 -18.47 -13.92
N ASN A 155 2.17 -19.31 -13.02
CA ASN A 155 1.32 -20.47 -13.31
C ASN A 155 -0.16 -20.09 -13.49
N TYR A 156 -0.56 -18.85 -13.23
CA TYR A 156 -1.95 -18.40 -13.26
C TYR A 156 -2.15 -17.28 -14.26
N ALA A 157 -3.39 -17.09 -14.71
CA ALA A 157 -3.76 -15.97 -15.57
C ALA A 157 -3.72 -14.63 -14.77
N GLY A 158 -3.45 -13.54 -15.47
CA GLY A 158 -3.38 -12.20 -14.86
C GLY A 158 -2.14 -11.97 -14.01
N GLY A 159 -2.05 -10.80 -13.39
CA GLY A 159 -0.91 -10.37 -12.57
C GLY A 159 0.37 -10.05 -13.37
N PRO A 160 1.44 -9.68 -12.67
CA PRO A 160 2.71 -9.35 -13.31
C PRO A 160 3.40 -10.59 -13.87
N ARG A 161 4.07 -10.42 -15.03
CA ARG A 161 4.89 -11.45 -15.67
C ARG A 161 6.39 -11.15 -15.56
N ASN A 162 6.74 -9.89 -15.29
CA ASN A 162 8.13 -9.51 -15.11
C ASN A 162 8.64 -10.03 -13.75
N PRO A 163 9.72 -10.83 -13.72
CA PRO A 163 10.29 -11.36 -12.48
C PRO A 163 10.69 -10.28 -11.45
N ALA A 164 11.02 -9.07 -11.89
CA ALA A 164 11.36 -7.95 -11.00
C ALA A 164 10.20 -7.58 -10.06
N TYR A 165 8.95 -7.87 -10.46
CA TYR A 165 7.74 -7.61 -9.67
C TYR A 165 7.20 -8.86 -8.96
N LEU A 166 8.00 -9.91 -8.87
CA LEU A 166 7.64 -11.16 -8.23
C LEU A 166 8.63 -11.46 -7.09
N LEU A 167 8.09 -11.85 -5.95
CA LEU A 167 8.88 -12.33 -4.82
C LEU A 167 9.40 -13.75 -5.11
N GLU A 168 10.59 -14.04 -4.65
CA GLU A 168 11.07 -15.41 -4.52
C GLU A 168 10.31 -16.12 -3.39
N PRO A 169 10.20 -17.46 -3.41
CA PRO A 169 9.59 -18.22 -2.33
C PRO A 169 10.25 -17.89 -0.97
N GLY A 170 9.44 -17.52 0.02
CA GLY A 170 9.92 -17.18 1.36
C GLY A 170 10.56 -15.80 1.50
N GLU A 171 10.76 -15.04 0.41
CA GLU A 171 11.44 -13.74 0.44
C GLU A 171 10.76 -12.75 1.39
N LEU A 172 9.43 -12.63 1.32
CA LEU A 172 8.71 -11.65 2.15
C LEU A 172 8.86 -11.95 3.65
N ARG A 173 9.02 -13.22 4.03
CA ARG A 173 9.21 -13.63 5.42
C ARG A 173 10.51 -13.10 6.03
N THR A 174 11.53 -12.88 5.22
CA THR A 174 12.86 -12.43 5.64
C THR A 174 13.16 -10.98 5.27
N ALA A 175 12.23 -10.32 4.54
CA ALA A 175 12.43 -8.99 3.99
C ALA A 175 12.52 -7.87 5.05
N PHE A 176 11.97 -8.09 6.25
CA PHE A 176 11.85 -7.09 7.31
C PHE A 176 12.36 -7.65 8.66
N PRO A 177 13.66 -7.91 8.80
CA PRO A 177 14.21 -8.55 9.99
C PRO A 177 14.06 -7.70 11.27
N GLU A 178 13.90 -6.39 11.15
CA GLU A 178 13.68 -5.45 12.25
C GLU A 178 12.26 -5.50 12.82
N LEU A 179 11.31 -6.07 12.06
CA LEU A 179 9.91 -6.15 12.47
C LEU A 179 9.61 -7.50 13.14
N HIS A 180 8.67 -7.50 14.06
CA HIS A 180 8.09 -8.72 14.62
C HIS A 180 6.94 -9.20 13.71
N ILE A 181 7.07 -10.41 13.15
CA ILE A 181 6.04 -10.99 12.27
C ILE A 181 4.86 -11.44 13.13
N LEU A 182 3.69 -10.86 12.87
CA LEU A 182 2.41 -11.24 13.46
C LEU A 182 1.70 -12.30 12.63
N PHE A 183 1.86 -12.22 11.30
CA PHE A 183 1.25 -13.14 10.35
C PHE A 183 2.07 -13.24 9.08
N TYR A 184 2.14 -14.43 8.53
CA TYR A 184 2.74 -14.70 7.23
C TYR A 184 2.01 -15.84 6.53
N ARG A 185 1.77 -15.68 5.22
CA ARG A 185 1.14 -16.69 4.38
C ARG A 185 1.66 -16.59 2.95
N GLU A 186 1.92 -17.73 2.32
CA GLU A 186 2.06 -17.85 0.86
C GLU A 186 0.94 -18.71 0.30
N LEU A 187 0.25 -18.21 -0.72
CA LEU A 187 -0.75 -18.93 -1.48
C LEU A 187 -0.17 -19.33 -2.83
N ASN A 188 -0.23 -20.62 -3.13
CA ASN A 188 0.25 -21.21 -4.38
C ASN A 188 -0.88 -21.99 -5.10
N ALA A 189 -2.13 -21.80 -4.68
CA ALA A 189 -3.31 -22.36 -5.30
C ALA A 189 -4.29 -21.26 -5.70
N GLY A 190 -4.67 -21.23 -6.98
CA GLY A 190 -5.54 -20.18 -7.56
C GLY A 190 -4.83 -18.87 -7.86
N GLN A 191 -3.81 -18.53 -7.10
CA GLN A 191 -2.93 -17.37 -7.29
C GLN A 191 -1.61 -17.57 -6.56
N GLY A 192 -0.56 -16.86 -7.01
CA GLY A 192 0.75 -16.82 -6.36
C GLY A 192 0.92 -15.51 -5.61
N ILE A 193 0.60 -15.47 -4.33
CA ILE A 193 0.78 -14.27 -3.48
C ILE A 193 1.43 -14.61 -2.15
N ALA A 194 2.18 -13.66 -1.60
CA ALA A 194 2.67 -13.69 -0.23
C ALA A 194 2.08 -12.51 0.54
N SER A 195 1.63 -12.78 1.76
CA SER A 195 1.03 -11.80 2.66
C SER A 195 1.81 -11.77 3.98
N LEU A 196 2.09 -10.58 4.48
CA LEU A 196 2.79 -10.33 5.75
C LEU A 196 2.04 -9.27 6.54
N VAL A 197 1.87 -9.53 7.84
CA VAL A 197 1.57 -8.48 8.81
C VAL A 197 2.69 -8.50 9.84
N ALA A 198 3.35 -7.36 10.02
CA ALA A 198 4.50 -7.26 10.92
C ALA A 198 4.47 -5.94 11.69
N GLN A 199 4.96 -5.96 12.92
CA GLN A 199 4.93 -4.83 13.84
C GLN A 199 6.35 -4.35 14.16
N LYS A 200 6.55 -3.03 14.14
CA LYS A 200 7.78 -2.43 14.63
C LYS A 200 7.84 -2.52 16.15
N ARG A 201 8.94 -3.07 16.66
CA ARG A 201 9.14 -3.21 18.11
C ARG A 201 9.07 -1.86 18.80
N VAL A 202 8.43 -1.82 19.95
CA VAL A 202 8.56 -0.72 20.89
C VAL A 202 9.93 -0.88 21.55
N GLN A 203 10.77 0.14 21.49
CA GLN A 203 12.01 0.12 22.24
C GLN A 203 11.62 0.39 23.70
N ASP A 204 11.80 -0.62 24.55
CA ASP A 204 11.76 -0.41 25.99
C ASP A 204 12.90 0.56 26.35
N GLY A 205 12.53 1.73 26.89
CA GLY A 205 13.46 2.78 27.31
C GLY A 205 14.26 2.39 28.55
#